data_1f45f74793958c189c4ab3a93eacf9ee
#
_entry.id   1f45f74793958c189c4ab3a93eacf9ee
#
_cell.length_a   1.000
_cell.length_b   1.000
_cell.length_c   1.000
_cell.angle_alpha   90.00
_cell.angle_beta   90.00
_cell.angle_gamma   90.00
#
_symmetry.space_group_name_H-M   'P 1'
#
loop_
_entity.id
_entity.type
_entity.pdbx_description
1 polymer ?
#
loop_
_entity_poly.entity_id
_entity_poly.type
_entity_poly.pdbx_seq_one_letter_code
_entity_poly.pdbx_strand_id
1 'polypeptide(L)'
;LGTSVRMIGETLFSAAEDADVYVSMARHKRTLELLKAKEDNGALVINSAYGVERCERSLLDVALREQGIPVPNSEGSDGYWLKRGDMSAQHKGDVVYCKDRAELTEQQASFVLRGITNWIVQAHVPGDLVKFYAVQSGFFRYFYPNDDGISKFGDEEMNGKAQHYGFDVAGLQATAETIAMLTGVEVYGGDAIITASGAFYIIDFNDWPSFSRCRDEA
;
A
#
# COMPACT_ATOMS: atom_id res chain seq x y z
N LEU A 1 -19.47 -25.31 -18.72
CA LEU A 1 -19.94 -23.93 -18.52
C LEU A 1 -18.75 -23.01 -18.86
N GLY A 2 -18.88 -22.22 -19.94
CA GLY A 2 -17.83 -21.28 -20.35
C GLY A 2 -17.89 -20.04 -19.47
N THR A 3 -16.76 -19.63 -18.87
CA THR A 3 -16.64 -18.35 -18.17
C THR A 3 -16.42 -17.27 -19.22
N SER A 4 -17.31 -16.29 -19.30
CA SER A 4 -17.11 -15.08 -20.11
C SER A 4 -16.48 -14.01 -19.24
N VAL A 5 -15.35 -13.44 -19.68
CA VAL A 5 -14.70 -12.32 -19.01
C VAL A 5 -14.93 -11.06 -19.82
N ARG A 6 -15.38 -10.00 -19.18
CA ARG A 6 -15.54 -8.67 -19.77
C ARG A 6 -14.70 -7.65 -19.01
N MET A 7 -13.89 -6.89 -19.73
CA MET A 7 -13.13 -5.79 -19.15
C MET A 7 -13.90 -4.47 -19.34
N ILE A 8 -14.04 -3.69 -18.27
CA ILE A 8 -14.76 -2.42 -18.26
C ILE A 8 -13.85 -1.37 -17.63
N GLY A 9 -13.69 -0.25 -18.31
CA GLY A 9 -13.00 0.91 -17.74
C GLY A 9 -13.80 1.49 -16.56
N GLU A 10 -13.12 1.88 -15.49
CA GLU A 10 -13.76 2.34 -14.25
C GLU A 10 -14.81 3.45 -14.46
N THR A 11 -14.52 4.42 -15.33
CA THR A 11 -15.43 5.53 -15.65
C THR A 11 -16.70 5.09 -16.39
N LEU A 12 -16.69 3.92 -17.01
CA LEU A 12 -17.81 3.34 -17.75
C LEU A 12 -18.62 2.34 -16.89
N PHE A 13 -18.13 1.99 -15.72
CA PHE A 13 -18.81 1.06 -14.83
C PHE A 13 -20.12 1.67 -14.31
N SER A 14 -21.21 0.89 -14.34
CA SER A 14 -22.53 1.34 -13.94
C SER A 14 -23.28 0.29 -13.12
N ALA A 15 -24.39 0.67 -12.50
CA ALA A 15 -25.25 -0.23 -11.76
C ALA A 15 -25.86 -1.35 -12.62
N ALA A 16 -25.96 -1.12 -13.95
CA ALA A 16 -26.50 -2.09 -14.90
C ALA A 16 -25.58 -3.27 -15.21
N GLU A 17 -24.28 -3.16 -14.85
CA GLU A 17 -23.35 -4.26 -15.03
C GLU A 17 -23.73 -5.40 -14.06
N ASP A 18 -23.82 -6.61 -14.60
CA ASP A 18 -24.18 -7.81 -13.84
C ASP A 18 -23.17 -8.93 -14.07
N ALA A 19 -22.66 -9.50 -12.97
CA ALA A 19 -21.71 -10.60 -12.95
C ALA A 19 -21.73 -11.28 -11.59
N ASP A 20 -21.35 -12.56 -11.56
CA ASP A 20 -21.19 -13.32 -10.31
C ASP A 20 -19.92 -12.90 -9.56
N VAL A 21 -18.89 -12.46 -10.31
CA VAL A 21 -17.58 -12.08 -9.78
C VAL A 21 -17.08 -10.79 -10.44
N TYR A 22 -16.65 -9.86 -9.63
CA TYR A 22 -15.99 -8.63 -10.06
C TYR A 22 -14.53 -8.64 -9.56
N VAL A 23 -13.57 -8.65 -10.49
CA VAL A 23 -12.16 -8.44 -10.18
C VAL A 23 -11.87 -6.96 -10.41
N SER A 24 -11.65 -6.19 -9.34
CA SER A 24 -11.69 -4.74 -9.38
C SER A 24 -10.40 -4.08 -8.94
N MET A 25 -9.91 -3.17 -9.78
CA MET A 25 -8.82 -2.24 -9.46
C MET A 25 -9.34 -0.80 -9.29
N ALA A 26 -10.64 -0.63 -9.06
CA ALA A 26 -11.29 0.67 -8.94
C ALA A 26 -10.81 1.46 -7.72
N ARG A 27 -10.78 2.79 -7.87
CA ARG A 27 -10.37 3.75 -6.84
C ARG A 27 -11.33 4.92 -6.68
N HIS A 28 -12.17 5.17 -7.70
CA HIS A 28 -13.13 6.27 -7.63
C HIS A 28 -14.27 5.93 -6.67
N LYS A 29 -14.57 6.85 -5.77
CA LYS A 29 -15.62 6.70 -4.77
C LYS A 29 -16.96 6.21 -5.36
N ARG A 30 -17.39 6.80 -6.50
CA ARG A 30 -18.61 6.37 -7.19
C ARG A 30 -18.57 4.89 -7.58
N THR A 31 -17.44 4.42 -8.08
CA THR A 31 -17.31 3.01 -8.51
C THR A 31 -17.27 2.08 -7.31
N LEU A 32 -16.57 2.48 -6.24
CA LEU A 32 -16.57 1.72 -4.99
C LEU A 32 -17.98 1.60 -4.39
N GLU A 33 -18.77 2.66 -4.38
CA GLU A 33 -20.18 2.60 -3.93
C GLU A 33 -21.03 1.64 -4.77
N LEU A 34 -20.83 1.61 -6.09
CA LEU A 34 -21.52 0.64 -6.95
C LEU A 34 -21.08 -0.81 -6.67
N LEU A 35 -19.78 -1.03 -6.43
CA LEU A 35 -19.25 -2.35 -6.11
C LEU A 35 -19.72 -2.83 -4.73
N LYS A 36 -19.75 -1.95 -3.73
CA LYS A 36 -20.35 -2.28 -2.41
C LYS A 36 -21.80 -2.74 -2.55
N ALA A 37 -22.60 -2.04 -3.38
CA ALA A 37 -23.96 -2.47 -3.63
C ALA A 37 -24.03 -3.85 -4.31
N LYS A 38 -23.04 -4.23 -5.12
CA LYS A 38 -22.94 -5.59 -5.69
C LYS A 38 -22.58 -6.62 -4.61
N GLU A 39 -21.62 -6.31 -3.73
CA GLU A 39 -21.27 -7.15 -2.57
C GLU A 39 -22.46 -7.37 -1.65
N ASP A 40 -23.18 -6.30 -1.30
CA ASP A 40 -24.37 -6.36 -0.43
C ASP A 40 -25.49 -7.22 -1.03
N ASN A 41 -25.54 -7.35 -2.36
CA ASN A 41 -26.45 -8.23 -3.09
C ASN A 41 -25.88 -9.63 -3.37
N GLY A 42 -24.74 -9.97 -2.80
CA GLY A 42 -24.17 -11.33 -2.83
C GLY A 42 -23.19 -11.62 -3.97
N ALA A 43 -22.80 -10.64 -4.76
CA ALA A 43 -21.71 -10.81 -5.73
C ALA A 43 -20.35 -10.89 -5.04
N LEU A 44 -19.43 -11.67 -5.58
CA LEU A 44 -18.04 -11.69 -5.13
C LEU A 44 -17.28 -10.52 -5.77
N VAL A 45 -16.71 -9.64 -4.95
CA VAL A 45 -15.84 -8.53 -5.42
C VAL A 45 -14.44 -8.70 -4.85
N ILE A 46 -13.45 -8.84 -5.73
CA ILE A 46 -12.02 -9.00 -5.39
C ILE A 46 -11.22 -7.81 -5.96
N ASN A 47 -10.54 -6.97 -5.17
CA ASN A 47 -10.69 -6.89 -3.70
C ASN A 47 -12.05 -6.27 -3.35
N SER A 48 -12.55 -6.62 -2.16
CA SER A 48 -13.75 -6.00 -1.60
C SER A 48 -13.68 -4.48 -1.67
N ALA A 49 -14.75 -3.82 -2.13
CA ALA A 49 -14.81 -2.36 -2.20
C ALA A 49 -14.72 -1.71 -0.81
N TYR A 50 -15.24 -2.36 0.22
CA TYR A 50 -15.04 -1.95 1.62
C TYR A 50 -13.58 -2.10 2.04
N GLY A 51 -12.90 -3.17 1.58
CA GLY A 51 -11.48 -3.40 1.84
C GLY A 51 -10.60 -2.34 1.20
N VAL A 52 -10.88 -1.97 -0.05
CA VAL A 52 -10.15 -0.91 -0.77
C VAL A 52 -10.22 0.42 -0.01
N GLU A 53 -11.38 0.80 0.53
CA GLU A 53 -11.50 2.02 1.33
C GLU A 53 -10.72 1.97 2.63
N ARG A 54 -10.69 0.80 3.31
CA ARG A 54 -9.88 0.63 4.53
C ARG A 54 -8.38 0.72 4.27
N CYS A 55 -7.96 0.56 3.01
CA CYS A 55 -6.58 0.77 2.59
C CYS A 55 -6.22 2.26 2.35
N GLU A 56 -7.15 3.20 2.57
CA GLU A 56 -6.80 4.62 2.60
C GLU A 56 -5.70 4.86 3.64
N ARG A 57 -4.59 5.48 3.22
CA ARG A 57 -3.35 5.51 4.00
C ARG A 57 -3.52 6.04 5.42
N SER A 58 -4.31 7.10 5.62
CA SER A 58 -4.52 7.67 6.96
C SER A 58 -5.35 6.76 7.85
N LEU A 59 -6.40 6.13 7.32
CA LEU A 59 -7.22 5.17 8.04
C LEU A 59 -6.42 3.93 8.40
N LEU A 60 -5.64 3.45 7.44
CA LEU A 60 -4.80 2.27 7.61
C LEU A 60 -3.70 2.52 8.66
N ASP A 61 -2.98 3.66 8.62
CA ASP A 61 -1.92 3.97 9.59
C ASP A 61 -2.46 3.93 11.03
N VAL A 62 -3.65 4.48 11.28
CA VAL A 62 -4.33 4.40 12.59
C VAL A 62 -4.62 2.95 12.97
N ALA A 63 -5.25 2.18 12.08
CA ALA A 63 -5.61 0.80 12.34
C ALA A 63 -4.38 -0.09 12.61
N LEU A 64 -3.29 0.11 11.85
CA LEU A 64 -2.05 -0.65 12.06
C LEU A 64 -1.43 -0.37 13.43
N ARG A 65 -1.40 0.90 13.85
CA ARG A 65 -0.89 1.29 15.17
C ARG A 65 -1.74 0.72 16.31
N GLU A 66 -3.06 0.76 16.19
CA GLU A 66 -3.99 0.19 17.17
C GLU A 66 -3.83 -1.32 17.33
N GLN A 67 -3.50 -2.02 16.23
CA GLN A 67 -3.24 -3.46 16.22
C GLN A 67 -1.80 -3.82 16.61
N GLY A 68 -0.94 -2.84 16.91
CA GLY A 68 0.46 -3.10 17.24
C GLY A 68 1.31 -3.63 16.09
N ILE A 69 0.88 -3.42 14.86
CA ILE A 69 1.68 -3.76 13.67
C ILE A 69 2.94 -2.87 13.66
N PRO A 70 4.12 -3.42 13.37
CA PRO A 70 5.35 -2.64 13.33
C PRO A 70 5.34 -1.66 12.15
N VAL A 71 5.04 -0.41 12.44
CA VAL A 71 5.13 0.74 11.52
C VAL A 71 6.12 1.76 12.09
N PRO A 72 6.77 2.60 11.27
CA PRO A 72 7.64 3.65 11.79
C PRO A 72 6.90 4.60 12.72
N ASN A 73 7.57 5.07 13.77
CA ASN A 73 7.02 6.11 14.64
C ASN A 73 6.80 7.41 13.86
N SER A 74 6.01 8.34 14.40
CA SER A 74 5.87 9.69 13.85
C SER A 74 7.07 10.60 14.20
N GLU A 75 7.89 10.20 15.15
CA GLU A 75 9.07 10.91 15.65
C GLU A 75 10.33 10.09 15.46
N GLY A 76 11.42 10.74 15.03
CA GLY A 76 12.71 10.09 14.81
C GLY A 76 13.85 11.12 14.63
N SER A 77 15.09 10.63 14.54
CA SER A 77 16.32 11.42 14.40
C SER A 77 16.84 11.48 12.96
N ASP A 78 16.44 10.57 12.10
CA ASP A 78 17.03 10.34 10.78
C ASP A 78 16.20 10.94 9.64
N GLY A 79 15.31 11.88 9.97
CA GLY A 79 14.39 12.51 9.03
C GLY A 79 12.97 11.91 9.06
N TYR A 80 12.14 12.39 8.14
CA TYR A 80 10.71 12.10 8.13
C TYR A 80 10.23 11.86 6.71
N TRP A 81 9.20 11.03 6.59
CA TRP A 81 8.40 10.87 5.39
C TRP A 81 7.03 11.51 5.61
N LEU A 82 6.73 12.55 4.85
CA LEU A 82 5.39 13.14 4.76
C LEU A 82 4.67 12.48 3.58
N LYS A 83 3.54 11.86 3.86
CA LYS A 83 2.79 11.10 2.85
C LYS A 83 1.34 11.57 2.81
N ARG A 84 0.81 11.84 1.62
CA ARG A 84 -0.61 12.12 1.43
C ARG A 84 -1.45 10.96 1.97
N GLY A 85 -2.49 11.27 2.77
CA GLY A 85 -3.27 10.30 3.53
C GLY A 85 -4.55 9.84 2.84
N ASP A 86 -5.22 10.74 2.11
CA ASP A 86 -6.57 10.55 1.57
C ASP A 86 -6.62 9.75 0.25
N MET A 87 -5.50 9.48 -0.38
CA MET A 87 -5.41 8.66 -1.60
C MET A 87 -3.99 8.20 -1.87
N SER A 88 -3.83 7.27 -2.82
CA SER A 88 -2.52 6.88 -3.34
C SER A 88 -1.81 8.07 -3.99
N ALA A 89 -0.48 8.09 -3.95
CA ALA A 89 0.33 9.14 -4.56
C ALA A 89 0.01 9.28 -6.06
N GLN A 90 -0.43 10.46 -6.46
CA GLN A 90 -0.72 10.84 -7.85
C GLN A 90 0.49 11.52 -8.49
N HIS A 91 1.30 12.19 -7.67
CA HIS A 91 2.48 12.94 -8.09
C HIS A 91 3.66 12.62 -7.17
N LYS A 92 4.88 12.80 -7.67
CA LYS A 92 6.12 12.62 -6.89
C LYS A 92 6.10 13.39 -5.57
N GLY A 93 5.49 14.59 -5.54
CA GLY A 93 5.37 15.42 -4.34
C GLY A 93 4.24 15.01 -3.37
N ASP A 94 3.59 13.87 -3.51
CA ASP A 94 2.58 13.35 -2.57
C ASP A 94 3.20 12.42 -1.51
N VAL A 95 4.47 12.03 -1.71
CA VAL A 95 5.34 11.38 -0.73
C VAL A 95 6.67 12.13 -0.76
N VAL A 96 7.08 12.69 0.37
CA VAL A 96 8.26 13.56 0.43
C VAL A 96 9.11 13.19 1.64
N TYR A 97 10.41 13.00 1.41
CA TYR A 97 11.38 12.91 2.49
C TYR A 97 11.75 14.33 2.97
N CYS A 98 11.78 14.50 4.28
CA CYS A 98 12.18 15.71 4.98
C CYS A 98 13.34 15.37 5.91
N LYS A 99 14.48 16.01 5.74
CA LYS A 99 15.70 15.70 6.52
C LYS A 99 15.55 16.03 8.01
N ASP A 100 14.68 17.00 8.34
CA ASP A 100 14.47 17.48 9.69
C ASP A 100 13.04 18.04 9.87
N ARG A 101 12.74 18.49 11.09
CA ARG A 101 11.45 19.08 11.44
C ARG A 101 11.14 20.40 10.75
N ALA A 102 12.14 21.18 10.43
CA ALA A 102 11.94 22.46 9.75
C ALA A 102 11.44 22.21 8.33
N GLU A 103 12.12 21.30 7.61
CA GLU A 103 11.70 20.88 6.26
C GLU A 103 10.34 20.18 6.27
N LEU A 104 10.05 19.35 7.29
CA LEU A 104 8.72 18.74 7.44
C LEU A 104 7.64 19.80 7.55
N THR A 105 7.86 20.86 8.34
CA THR A 105 6.89 21.95 8.50
C THR A 105 6.67 22.71 7.18
N GLU A 106 7.74 22.96 6.42
CA GLU A 106 7.66 23.59 5.10
C GLU A 106 6.85 22.73 4.11
N GLN A 107 7.09 21.42 4.08
CA GLN A 107 6.38 20.50 3.20
C GLN A 107 4.91 20.34 3.61
N GLN A 108 4.59 20.34 4.90
CA GLN A 108 3.19 20.38 5.37
C GLN A 108 2.48 21.67 4.90
N ALA A 109 3.13 22.81 4.97
CA ALA A 109 2.59 24.06 4.43
C ALA A 109 2.37 23.97 2.90
N SER A 110 3.30 23.36 2.18
CA SER A 110 3.15 23.08 0.73
C SER A 110 1.95 22.18 0.44
N PHE A 111 1.71 21.14 1.25
CA PHE A 111 0.53 20.29 1.12
C PHE A 111 -0.75 21.07 1.29
N VAL A 112 -0.83 21.94 2.31
CA VAL A 112 -2.00 22.83 2.54
C VAL A 112 -2.25 23.73 1.33
N LEU A 113 -1.20 24.34 0.76
CA LEU A 113 -1.32 25.20 -0.44
C LEU A 113 -1.84 24.43 -1.66
N ARG A 114 -1.56 23.13 -1.74
CA ARG A 114 -2.07 22.22 -2.79
C ARG A 114 -3.48 21.69 -2.48
N GLY A 115 -4.09 22.09 -1.36
CA GLY A 115 -5.40 21.59 -0.91
C GLY A 115 -5.36 20.22 -0.26
N ILE A 116 -4.18 19.69 0.08
CA ILE A 116 -4.02 18.42 0.79
C ILE A 116 -4.07 18.72 2.28
N THR A 117 -5.12 18.25 2.96
CA THR A 117 -5.34 18.47 4.40
C THR A 117 -5.23 17.17 5.21
N ASN A 118 -5.13 16.03 4.53
CA ASN A 118 -4.98 14.71 5.15
C ASN A 118 -3.62 14.12 4.76
N TRP A 119 -2.77 13.85 5.75
CA TRP A 119 -1.44 13.25 5.58
C TRP A 119 -1.05 12.44 6.82
N ILE A 120 -0.07 11.57 6.64
CA ILE A 120 0.63 10.91 7.73
C ILE A 120 2.10 11.33 7.74
N VAL A 121 2.72 11.22 8.92
CA VAL A 121 4.16 11.41 9.12
C VAL A 121 4.73 10.12 9.69
N GLN A 122 5.78 9.62 9.05
CA GLN A 122 6.55 8.48 9.52
C GLN A 122 8.02 8.88 9.63
N ALA A 123 8.69 8.55 10.75
CA ALA A 123 10.13 8.71 10.85
C ALA A 123 10.83 7.87 9.79
N HIS A 124 11.93 8.38 9.24
CA HIS A 124 12.79 7.56 8.39
C HIS A 124 13.44 6.46 9.22
N VAL A 125 13.37 5.24 8.72
CA VAL A 125 14.01 4.06 9.30
C VAL A 125 15.15 3.65 8.37
N PRO A 126 16.42 3.72 8.82
CA PRO A 126 17.54 3.22 8.05
C PRO A 126 17.47 1.69 7.91
N GLY A 127 17.64 1.18 6.68
CA GLY A 127 17.61 -0.24 6.42
C GLY A 127 17.37 -0.58 4.95
N ASP A 128 17.21 -1.86 4.67
CA ASP A 128 16.91 -2.37 3.33
C ASP A 128 15.43 -2.20 3.02
N LEU A 129 15.13 -1.58 1.89
CA LEU A 129 13.77 -1.58 1.36
C LEU A 129 13.44 -2.93 0.74
N VAL A 130 12.34 -3.51 1.15
CA VAL A 130 11.76 -4.75 0.61
C VAL A 130 10.36 -4.46 0.12
N LYS A 131 10.06 -4.87 -1.12
CA LYS A 131 8.70 -4.88 -1.66
C LYS A 131 8.15 -6.30 -1.61
N PHE A 132 6.91 -6.46 -1.15
CA PHE A 132 6.24 -7.75 -1.12
C PHE A 132 4.94 -7.74 -1.93
N TYR A 133 4.59 -8.90 -2.44
CA TYR A 133 3.36 -9.17 -3.18
C TYR A 133 2.74 -10.44 -2.64
N ALA A 134 1.42 -10.44 -2.48
CA ALA A 134 0.72 -11.57 -1.90
C ALA A 134 -0.72 -11.71 -2.42
N VAL A 135 -1.20 -12.95 -2.35
CA VAL A 135 -2.60 -13.32 -2.46
C VAL A 135 -2.94 -14.10 -1.19
N GLN A 136 -4.04 -13.75 -0.54
CA GLN A 136 -4.45 -14.30 0.75
C GLN A 136 -4.44 -15.85 0.72
N SER A 137 -3.92 -16.44 1.79
CA SER A 137 -3.86 -17.91 2.00
C SER A 137 -2.99 -18.71 1.02
N GLY A 138 -2.09 -18.07 0.28
CA GLY A 138 -1.29 -18.84 -0.67
C GLY A 138 0.03 -18.20 -1.08
N PHE A 139 -0.06 -17.22 -1.92
CA PHE A 139 1.11 -16.64 -2.56
C PHE A 139 1.73 -15.53 -1.71
N PHE A 140 3.05 -15.58 -1.52
CA PHE A 140 3.85 -14.49 -0.96
C PHE A 140 5.23 -14.48 -1.61
N ARG A 141 5.67 -13.31 -2.11
CA ARG A 141 7.02 -13.07 -2.62
C ARG A 141 7.50 -11.70 -2.18
N TYR A 142 8.80 -11.57 -1.96
CA TYR A 142 9.43 -10.29 -1.67
C TYR A 142 10.67 -10.06 -2.55
N PHE A 143 11.03 -8.81 -2.73
CA PHE A 143 12.12 -8.37 -3.60
C PHE A 143 12.81 -7.15 -3.01
N TYR A 144 14.09 -7.01 -3.30
CA TYR A 144 14.85 -5.80 -3.02
C TYR A 144 14.85 -4.92 -4.28
N PRO A 145 14.07 -3.83 -4.34
CA PRO A 145 13.96 -3.01 -5.56
C PRO A 145 15.28 -2.37 -5.94
N ASN A 146 16.15 -2.08 -4.96
CA ASN A 146 17.45 -1.42 -5.19
C ASN A 146 18.49 -2.34 -5.84
N ASP A 147 18.29 -3.65 -5.86
CA ASP A 147 19.20 -4.58 -6.55
C ASP A 147 19.12 -4.46 -8.07
N ASP A 148 17.95 -4.13 -8.60
CA ASP A 148 17.69 -4.09 -10.05
C ASP A 148 17.78 -2.67 -10.61
N GLY A 149 18.03 -1.66 -9.79
CA GLY A 149 18.09 -0.26 -10.21
C GLY A 149 16.75 0.30 -10.73
N ILE A 150 15.64 -0.39 -10.48
CA ILE A 150 14.31 0.02 -10.94
C ILE A 150 13.61 0.77 -9.81
N SER A 151 13.69 2.10 -9.84
CA SER A 151 12.91 2.99 -8.99
C SER A 151 11.80 3.65 -9.80
N LYS A 152 10.57 3.59 -9.29
CA LYS A 152 9.43 4.27 -9.94
C LYS A 152 9.46 5.79 -9.71
N PHE A 153 9.90 6.23 -8.52
CA PHE A 153 9.90 7.63 -8.10
C PHE A 153 11.25 8.15 -7.60
N GLY A 154 12.27 7.30 -7.48
CA GLY A 154 13.61 7.64 -6.99
C GLY A 154 13.75 7.65 -5.46
N ASP A 155 12.65 7.51 -4.73
CA ASP A 155 12.67 7.61 -3.27
C ASP A 155 13.28 6.36 -2.61
N GLU A 156 13.31 5.23 -3.33
CA GLU A 156 13.98 4.00 -2.91
C GLU A 156 15.50 4.20 -2.75
N GLU A 157 16.09 5.17 -3.45
CA GLU A 157 17.52 5.50 -3.36
C GLU A 157 17.91 6.04 -1.97
N MET A 158 16.98 6.60 -1.20
CA MET A 158 17.25 7.13 0.13
C MET A 158 17.77 6.07 1.11
N ASN A 159 17.39 4.81 0.94
CA ASN A 159 17.89 3.70 1.75
C ASN A 159 19.19 3.09 1.19
N GLY A 160 19.64 3.55 0.02
CA GLY A 160 20.88 3.10 -0.62
C GLY A 160 20.77 1.67 -1.17
N LYS A 161 21.94 1.08 -1.45
CA LYS A 161 22.04 -0.29 -1.94
C LYS A 161 21.68 -1.27 -0.82
N ALA A 162 20.87 -2.30 -1.13
CA ALA A 162 20.50 -3.33 -0.17
C ALA A 162 21.73 -4.05 0.40
N GLN A 163 21.76 -4.23 1.71
CA GLN A 163 22.77 -4.99 2.44
C GLN A 163 22.35 -6.44 2.67
N HIS A 164 21.11 -6.77 2.34
CA HIS A 164 20.49 -8.09 2.53
C HIS A 164 20.53 -8.54 4.00
N TYR A 165 20.13 -7.64 4.90
CA TYR A 165 20.02 -7.99 6.32
C TYR A 165 19.11 -9.20 6.51
N GLY A 166 19.55 -10.15 7.35
CA GLY A 166 18.71 -11.31 7.71
C GLY A 166 17.51 -10.87 8.54
N PHE A 167 16.34 -11.39 8.23
CA PHE A 167 15.10 -11.09 8.95
C PHE A 167 14.15 -12.29 8.96
N ASP A 168 13.10 -12.24 9.76
CA ASP A 168 12.04 -13.23 9.81
C ASP A 168 11.05 -13.02 8.65
N VAL A 169 11.27 -13.74 7.54
CA VAL A 169 10.40 -13.70 6.35
C VAL A 169 9.00 -14.23 6.68
N ALA A 170 8.88 -15.27 7.51
CA ALA A 170 7.60 -15.81 7.90
C ALA A 170 6.81 -14.82 8.77
N GLY A 171 7.51 -14.09 9.65
CA GLY A 171 6.94 -13.01 10.43
C GLY A 171 6.46 -11.84 9.58
N LEU A 172 7.20 -11.45 8.54
CA LEU A 172 6.76 -10.42 7.59
C LEU A 172 5.50 -10.88 6.83
N GLN A 173 5.50 -12.13 6.33
CA GLN A 173 4.34 -12.70 5.64
C GLN A 173 3.11 -12.74 6.55
N ALA A 174 3.23 -13.24 7.78
CA ALA A 174 2.12 -13.29 8.74
C ALA A 174 1.59 -11.89 9.10
N THR A 175 2.49 -10.91 9.21
CA THR A 175 2.11 -9.51 9.44
C THR A 175 1.33 -8.95 8.25
N ALA A 176 1.81 -9.16 7.03
CA ALA A 176 1.13 -8.73 5.81
C ALA A 176 -0.26 -9.38 5.65
N GLU A 177 -0.39 -10.67 5.98
CA GLU A 177 -1.66 -11.39 6.00
C GLU A 177 -2.62 -10.85 7.07
N THR A 178 -2.09 -10.49 8.25
CA THR A 178 -2.87 -9.83 9.31
C THR A 178 -3.45 -8.50 8.82
N ILE A 179 -2.66 -7.70 8.10
CA ILE A 179 -3.13 -6.43 7.51
C ILE A 179 -4.21 -6.70 6.44
N ALA A 180 -4.01 -7.70 5.60
CA ALA A 180 -4.98 -8.10 4.59
C ALA A 180 -6.32 -8.53 5.21
N MET A 181 -6.29 -9.30 6.29
CA MET A 181 -7.49 -9.67 7.06
C MET A 181 -8.16 -8.45 7.72
N LEU A 182 -7.37 -7.55 8.31
CA LEU A 182 -7.87 -6.32 8.94
C LEU A 182 -8.57 -5.41 7.94
N THR A 183 -8.02 -5.28 6.75
CA THR A 183 -8.61 -4.47 5.68
C THR A 183 -9.72 -5.20 4.92
N GLY A 184 -9.66 -6.50 4.81
CA GLY A 184 -10.58 -7.32 4.02
C GLY A 184 -10.21 -7.35 2.53
N VAL A 185 -8.90 -7.35 2.21
CA VAL A 185 -8.40 -7.48 0.84
C VAL A 185 -7.71 -8.83 0.64
N GLU A 186 -7.91 -9.45 -0.51
CA GLU A 186 -7.34 -10.74 -0.85
C GLU A 186 -6.07 -10.63 -1.68
N VAL A 187 -5.98 -9.61 -2.54
CA VAL A 187 -4.84 -9.35 -3.42
C VAL A 187 -4.15 -8.09 -2.94
N TYR A 188 -2.93 -8.23 -2.44
CA TYR A 188 -2.25 -7.13 -1.76
C TYR A 188 -0.74 -7.15 -1.95
N GLY A 189 -0.11 -6.08 -1.57
CA GLY A 189 1.33 -5.95 -1.50
C GLY A 189 1.72 -4.74 -0.67
N GLY A 190 3.01 -4.48 -0.57
CA GLY A 190 3.47 -3.35 0.21
C GLY A 190 4.97 -3.23 0.24
N ASP A 191 5.41 -2.30 1.06
CA ASP A 191 6.80 -1.99 1.26
C ASP A 191 7.15 -2.12 2.75
N ALA A 192 8.30 -2.70 3.04
CA ALA A 192 8.84 -2.82 4.40
C ALA A 192 10.30 -2.37 4.42
N ILE A 193 10.75 -1.85 5.56
CA ILE A 193 12.18 -1.60 5.82
C ILE A 193 12.68 -2.69 6.77
N ILE A 194 13.78 -3.32 6.40
CA ILE A 194 14.50 -4.30 7.22
C ILE A 194 15.71 -3.62 7.82
N THR A 195 15.76 -3.50 9.14
CA THR A 195 16.89 -2.87 9.84
C THR A 195 18.08 -3.80 9.94
N ALA A 196 19.26 -3.25 10.27
CA ALA A 196 20.46 -4.02 10.53
C ALA A 196 20.33 -5.04 11.69
N SER A 197 19.35 -4.87 12.58
CA SER A 197 19.04 -5.82 13.66
C SER A 197 18.11 -6.96 13.22
N GLY A 198 17.61 -6.93 11.98
CA GLY A 198 16.62 -7.90 11.49
C GLY A 198 15.16 -7.56 11.85
N ALA A 199 14.90 -6.47 12.55
CA ALA A 199 13.55 -5.97 12.74
C ALA A 199 13.00 -5.40 11.43
N PHE A 200 11.69 -5.52 11.21
CA PHE A 200 11.04 -4.93 10.03
C PHE A 200 9.94 -3.94 10.43
N TYR A 201 9.68 -2.99 9.55
CA TYR A 201 8.62 -2.00 9.68
C TYR A 201 7.85 -1.88 8.36
N ILE A 202 6.53 -2.03 8.41
CA ILE A 202 5.66 -1.79 7.25
C ILE A 202 5.58 -0.29 7.00
N ILE A 203 5.95 0.15 5.80
CA ILE A 203 5.94 1.57 5.42
C ILE A 203 4.89 1.93 4.39
N ASP A 204 4.39 0.95 3.66
CA ASP A 204 3.24 1.10 2.75
C ASP A 204 2.52 -0.25 2.58
N PHE A 205 1.21 -0.20 2.30
CA PHE A 205 0.41 -1.37 1.98
C PHE A 205 -0.62 -1.02 0.92
N ASN A 206 -0.73 -1.84 -0.10
CA ASN A 206 -1.51 -1.58 -1.29
C ASN A 206 -2.46 -2.73 -1.58
N ASP A 207 -3.70 -2.40 -1.87
CA ASP A 207 -4.82 -3.30 -2.17
C ASP A 207 -4.84 -3.78 -3.62
N TRP A 208 -3.89 -3.74 -4.40
CA TRP A 208 -3.73 -4.31 -5.74
C TRP A 208 -2.37 -3.92 -6.33
N PRO A 209 -1.30 -4.61 -5.99
CA PRO A 209 0.02 -4.33 -6.55
C PRO A 209 0.13 -4.81 -8.00
N SER A 210 1.14 -4.32 -8.70
CA SER A 210 1.30 -4.63 -10.14
C SER A 210 1.71 -6.06 -10.45
N PHE A 211 2.22 -6.84 -9.49
CA PHE A 211 2.83 -8.16 -9.67
C PHE A 211 3.87 -8.25 -10.80
N SER A 212 4.43 -7.12 -11.22
CA SER A 212 5.29 -7.03 -12.40
C SER A 212 6.52 -7.95 -12.36
N ARG A 213 6.94 -8.37 -11.17
CA ARG A 213 8.11 -9.22 -10.92
C ARG A 213 7.77 -10.70 -10.72
N CYS A 214 6.52 -11.06 -10.57
CA CYS A 214 6.07 -12.41 -10.23
C CYS A 214 4.72 -12.77 -10.89
N ARG A 215 4.48 -12.28 -12.11
CA ARG A 215 3.20 -12.46 -12.83
C ARG A 215 2.84 -13.92 -13.09
N ASP A 216 3.86 -14.72 -13.38
CA ASP A 216 3.66 -16.13 -13.73
C ASP A 216 3.48 -17.02 -12.50
N GLU A 217 3.74 -16.48 -11.30
CA GLU A 217 3.68 -17.20 -10.03
C GLU A 217 2.45 -16.83 -9.19
N ALA A 218 1.84 -15.65 -9.45
CA ALA A 218 0.75 -15.07 -8.65
C ALA A 218 -0.65 -15.49 -9.08
#